data_618683151736aeaef07dc3894b6461ab
#
_entry.id   618683151736aeaef07dc3894b6461ab
#
_cell.length_a   1.000
_cell.length_b   1.000
_cell.length_c   1.000
_cell.angle_alpha   90.00
_cell.angle_beta   90.00
_cell.angle_gamma   90.00
#
_symmetry.space_group_name_H-M   'P 1'
#
loop_
_entity.id
_entity.type
_entity.pdbx_description
1 polymer ?
#
loop_
_entity_poly.entity_id
_entity_poly.type
_entity_poly.pdbx_seq_one_letter_code
_entity_poly.pdbx_strand_id
1 'polypeptide(L)'
;RGLGDVYKRQNPYFNYMYRTVTSMLAKTGNLNHPYLNKNDSDKKAVIVITSNRGLAGGYNANVVKMITGAGFQKEDVECYTIGNKGREVLERRGYEIKASYPEVIESPEYADAAAICNEVLASYQRGEIGEIYLAYTHFKNTVVHEPKLMKLLPVEFDDLEIPDEDESNVLMNYEPNEEDALD
;
A
#
# COMPACT_ATOMS: atom_id res chain seq x y z
N ARG A 1 0.29 -21.40 2.68
CA ARG A 1 -0.11 -20.07 2.75
C ARG A 1 1.07 -19.26 2.89
N GLY A 2 1.10 -18.27 2.62
CA GLY A 2 2.29 -17.56 2.58
C GLY A 2 2.15 -16.23 3.19
N LEU A 3 3.16 -15.47 2.93
CA LEU A 3 3.25 -14.12 3.38
C LEU A 3 2.05 -13.31 2.92
N GLY A 4 1.55 -13.61 1.72
CA GLY A 4 0.42 -12.89 1.19
C GLY A 4 -0.83 -13.01 2.04
N ASP A 5 -1.06 -14.20 2.62
CA ASP A 5 -2.22 -14.38 3.47
C ASP A 5 -2.13 -13.56 4.74
N VAL A 6 -0.93 -13.45 5.31
CA VAL A 6 -0.73 -12.66 6.50
C VAL A 6 -1.03 -11.21 6.21
N TYR A 7 -0.49 -10.70 5.11
CA TYR A 7 -0.73 -9.31 4.73
C TYR A 7 -2.21 -9.05 4.45
N LYS A 8 -2.86 -9.96 3.78
CA LYS A 8 -4.27 -9.80 3.46
C LYS A 8 -5.13 -9.65 4.70
N ARG A 9 -4.76 -10.35 5.77
CA ARG A 9 -5.54 -10.29 7.00
C ARG A 9 -5.22 -9.09 7.85
N GLN A 10 -3.99 -8.58 7.77
CA GLN A 10 -3.52 -7.56 8.69
C GLN A 10 -3.46 -6.16 8.10
N ASN A 11 -3.53 -6.04 6.78
CA ASN A 11 -3.34 -4.74 6.15
C ASN A 11 -4.34 -4.53 5.04
N PRO A 12 -5.38 -3.70 5.29
CA PRO A 12 -6.42 -3.49 4.28
C PRO A 12 -5.89 -2.81 3.02
N TYR A 13 -4.83 -1.99 3.14
CA TYR A 13 -4.28 -1.31 1.96
C TYR A 13 -3.60 -2.32 1.05
N PHE A 14 -2.79 -3.21 1.62
CA PHE A 14 -2.19 -4.27 0.84
C PHE A 14 -3.27 -5.16 0.23
N ASN A 15 -4.26 -5.51 1.03
CA ASN A 15 -5.31 -6.40 0.57
C ASN A 15 -6.07 -5.83 -0.62
N TYR A 16 -6.44 -4.55 -0.52
CA TYR A 16 -7.15 -3.91 -1.63
C TYR A 16 -6.30 -3.88 -2.89
N MET A 17 -5.04 -3.47 -2.76
CA MET A 17 -4.16 -3.37 -3.90
C MET A 17 -3.94 -4.75 -4.53
N TYR A 18 -3.70 -5.75 -3.69
CA TYR A 18 -3.47 -7.10 -4.18
C TYR A 18 -4.67 -7.64 -4.95
N ARG A 19 -5.86 -7.47 -4.40
CA ARG A 19 -7.08 -7.95 -5.06
C ARG A 19 -7.29 -7.24 -6.39
N THR A 20 -7.12 -5.94 -6.39
CA THR A 20 -7.34 -5.15 -7.61
C THR A 20 -6.39 -5.58 -8.70
N VAL A 21 -5.12 -5.71 -8.36
CA VAL A 21 -4.10 -6.04 -9.37
C VAL A 21 -4.29 -7.47 -9.87
N THR A 22 -4.46 -8.43 -8.96
CA THR A 22 -4.57 -9.82 -9.39
C THR A 22 -5.84 -10.06 -10.17
N SER A 23 -6.94 -9.43 -9.81
CA SER A 23 -8.18 -9.56 -10.57
C SER A 23 -8.04 -9.02 -11.98
N MET A 24 -7.41 -7.87 -12.09
CA MET A 24 -7.20 -7.25 -13.38
C MET A 24 -6.32 -8.14 -14.27
N LEU A 25 -5.23 -8.65 -13.72
CA LEU A 25 -4.33 -9.48 -14.51
C LEU A 25 -4.97 -10.80 -14.90
N ALA A 26 -5.77 -11.37 -14.01
CA ALA A 26 -6.45 -12.61 -14.34
C ALA A 26 -7.43 -12.43 -15.47
N LYS A 27 -8.12 -11.29 -15.50
CA LYS A 27 -9.08 -11.03 -16.55
C LYS A 27 -8.45 -10.75 -17.90
N THR A 28 -7.38 -9.97 -17.90
CA THR A 28 -6.77 -9.59 -19.16
C THR A 28 -5.81 -10.62 -19.70
N GLY A 29 -5.15 -11.36 -18.80
CA GLY A 29 -4.12 -12.29 -19.21
C GLY A 29 -2.97 -11.62 -19.95
N ASN A 30 -2.81 -10.33 -19.78
CA ASN A 30 -1.89 -9.54 -20.55
C ASN A 30 -0.59 -9.32 -19.77
N LEU A 31 0.48 -9.96 -20.24
CA LEU A 31 1.78 -9.85 -19.59
C LEU A 31 2.40 -8.48 -19.77
N ASN A 32 1.86 -7.68 -20.67
CA ASN A 32 2.35 -6.31 -20.86
C ASN A 32 1.48 -5.28 -20.14
N HIS A 33 0.64 -5.74 -19.24
CA HIS A 33 -0.20 -4.84 -18.49
C HIS A 33 0.65 -3.84 -17.70
N PRO A 34 0.20 -2.58 -17.59
CA PRO A 34 0.98 -1.57 -16.86
C PRO A 34 1.34 -1.95 -15.44
N TYR A 35 0.52 -2.78 -14.78
CA TYR A 35 0.82 -3.19 -13.41
C TYR A 35 2.02 -4.13 -13.34
N LEU A 36 2.44 -4.70 -14.43
CA LEU A 36 3.61 -5.57 -14.47
C LEU A 36 4.85 -4.88 -15.00
N ASN A 37 4.67 -3.80 -15.74
CA ASN A 37 5.79 -3.16 -16.42
C ASN A 37 6.02 -1.77 -15.85
N LYS A 38 7.30 -1.44 -15.68
CA LYS A 38 7.68 -0.13 -15.21
C LYS A 38 7.42 0.90 -16.31
N ASN A 39 6.84 2.04 -15.93
CA ASN A 39 6.72 3.16 -16.86
C ASN A 39 7.96 4.05 -16.75
N ASP A 40 7.96 5.18 -17.44
CA ASP A 40 9.15 6.02 -17.52
C ASP A 40 9.34 6.96 -16.35
N SER A 41 8.40 7.01 -15.44
CA SER A 41 8.48 7.96 -14.33
C SER A 41 9.44 7.46 -13.26
N ASP A 42 10.26 8.37 -12.72
CA ASP A 42 11.11 8.09 -11.58
C ASP A 42 10.40 8.34 -10.26
N LYS A 43 9.19 8.87 -10.30
CA LYS A 43 8.46 9.21 -9.09
C LYS A 43 7.94 7.95 -8.39
N LYS A 44 7.92 8.01 -7.07
CA LYS A 44 7.46 6.91 -6.24
C LYS A 44 6.39 7.41 -5.30
N ALA A 45 5.26 6.72 -5.28
CA ALA A 45 4.24 6.98 -4.28
C ALA A 45 4.45 6.03 -3.12
N VAL A 46 4.47 6.56 -1.91
CA VAL A 46 4.63 5.74 -0.72
C VAL A 46 3.43 5.97 0.18
N ILE A 47 2.66 4.92 0.40
CA ILE A 47 1.55 4.96 1.35
C ILE A 47 2.16 4.65 2.72
N VAL A 48 2.08 5.62 3.64
CA VAL A 48 2.77 5.54 4.92
C VAL A 48 1.74 5.43 6.03
N ILE A 49 1.79 4.35 6.77
CA ILE A 49 0.81 4.08 7.82
C ILE A 49 1.48 4.24 9.17
N THR A 50 1.04 5.26 9.92
CA THR A 50 1.49 5.51 11.27
C THR A 50 0.29 5.90 12.12
N SER A 51 0.52 6.18 13.39
CA SER A 51 -0.55 6.59 14.29
C SER A 51 -0.65 8.10 14.35
N ASN A 52 -1.75 8.58 14.93
CA ASN A 52 -1.93 10.02 15.17
C ASN A 52 -1.09 10.50 16.34
N ARG A 53 -0.80 9.62 17.28
CA ARG A 53 -0.05 9.96 18.48
C ARG A 53 1.17 9.07 18.57
N GLY A 54 2.13 9.51 19.36
CA GLY A 54 3.31 8.69 19.58
C GLY A 54 2.96 7.39 20.25
N LEU A 55 3.70 6.36 19.91
CA LEU A 55 3.57 5.05 20.51
C LEU A 55 4.91 4.68 21.11
N ALA A 56 4.85 3.93 22.21
CA ALA A 56 6.05 3.39 22.81
C ALA A 56 6.75 2.47 21.82
N GLY A 57 8.06 2.36 21.91
CA GLY A 57 8.83 1.44 21.08
C GLY A 57 9.25 2.00 19.74
N GLY A 58 8.95 3.24 19.46
CA GLY A 58 9.44 3.88 18.24
C GLY A 58 8.82 3.37 16.96
N TYR A 59 7.64 2.81 17.03
CA TYR A 59 7.03 2.20 15.84
C TYR A 59 6.90 3.19 14.69
N ASN A 60 6.42 4.40 14.98
CA ASN A 60 6.22 5.39 13.92
C ASN A 60 7.54 5.84 13.33
N ALA A 61 8.54 6.09 14.17
CA ALA A 61 9.84 6.51 13.68
C ALA A 61 10.49 5.42 12.83
N ASN A 62 10.30 4.16 13.22
CA ASN A 62 10.90 3.06 12.48
C ASN A 62 10.31 2.90 11.08
N VAL A 63 9.00 3.17 10.94
CA VAL A 63 8.38 3.13 9.62
C VAL A 63 8.98 4.22 8.74
N VAL A 64 9.13 5.43 9.28
CA VAL A 64 9.72 6.53 8.51
C VAL A 64 11.16 6.20 8.12
N LYS A 65 11.91 5.54 9.00
CA LYS A 65 13.29 5.18 8.70
C LYS A 65 13.39 4.21 7.52
N MET A 66 12.39 3.38 7.31
CA MET A 66 12.40 2.52 6.13
C MET A 66 12.38 3.35 4.85
N ILE A 67 11.65 4.45 4.87
CA ILE A 67 11.58 5.32 3.70
C ILE A 67 12.87 6.09 3.51
N THR A 68 13.36 6.73 4.59
CA THR A 68 14.54 7.56 4.47
C THR A 68 15.79 6.75 4.20
N GLY A 69 15.79 5.49 4.58
CA GLY A 69 16.93 4.61 4.35
C GLY A 69 16.85 3.77 3.09
N ALA A 70 15.84 3.97 2.28
CA ALA A 70 15.63 3.13 1.10
C ALA A 70 16.48 3.51 -0.09
N GLY A 71 17.18 4.65 -0.02
CA GLY A 71 18.02 5.08 -1.15
C GLY A 71 17.28 5.87 -2.21
N PHE A 72 16.03 6.21 -1.97
CA PHE A 72 15.26 7.02 -2.92
C PHE A 72 15.75 8.46 -2.90
N GLN A 73 15.69 9.11 -4.06
CA GLN A 73 15.87 10.54 -4.12
C GLN A 73 14.65 11.19 -3.48
N LYS A 74 14.88 12.07 -2.51
CA LYS A 74 13.75 12.67 -1.79
C LYS A 74 12.78 13.38 -2.73
N GLU A 75 13.31 14.00 -3.76
CA GLU A 75 12.49 14.74 -4.73
C GLU A 75 11.56 13.85 -5.53
N ASP A 76 11.86 12.57 -5.57
CA ASP A 76 11.06 11.63 -6.33
C ASP A 76 9.98 10.95 -5.50
N VAL A 77 9.94 11.21 -4.19
CA VAL A 77 9.02 10.52 -3.29
C VAL A 77 7.81 11.39 -3.03
N GLU A 78 6.62 10.82 -3.26
CA GLU A 78 5.35 11.46 -2.94
C GLU A 78 4.67 10.62 -1.87
N CYS A 79 4.43 11.23 -0.72
CA CYS A 79 3.91 10.50 0.43
C CYS A 79 2.41 10.66 0.55
N TYR A 80 1.73 9.54 0.79
CA TYR A 80 0.30 9.49 1.10
C TYR A 80 0.22 8.97 2.52
N THR A 81 0.04 9.87 3.49
CA THR A 81 0.20 9.49 4.88
C THR A 81 -1.13 9.20 5.55
N ILE A 82 -1.16 8.13 6.32
CA ILE A 82 -2.25 7.80 7.22
C ILE A 82 -1.68 7.94 8.62
N GLY A 83 -2.29 8.81 9.43
CA GLY A 83 -1.77 9.11 10.75
C GLY A 83 -0.82 10.29 10.74
N ASN A 84 -0.87 11.08 11.81
CA ASN A 84 -0.16 12.36 11.84
C ASN A 84 1.32 12.23 12.13
N LYS A 85 1.73 11.21 12.86
CA LYS A 85 3.13 11.15 13.30
C LYS A 85 4.08 10.97 12.15
N GLY A 86 3.75 10.09 11.21
CA GLY A 86 4.60 9.93 10.02
C GLY A 86 4.62 11.18 9.18
N ARG A 87 3.47 11.81 9.01
CA ARG A 87 3.40 13.03 8.24
C ARG A 87 4.31 14.11 8.82
N GLU A 88 4.23 14.31 10.15
CA GLU A 88 5.01 15.36 10.79
C GLU A 88 6.51 15.16 10.58
N VAL A 89 6.97 13.92 10.74
CA VAL A 89 8.39 13.64 10.58
C VAL A 89 8.83 13.82 9.13
N LEU A 90 8.03 13.31 8.20
CA LEU A 90 8.39 13.41 6.79
C LEU A 90 8.41 14.86 6.32
N GLU A 91 7.44 15.66 6.78
CA GLU A 91 7.45 17.09 6.44
C GLU A 91 8.70 17.79 6.96
N ARG A 92 9.06 17.48 8.20
CA ARG A 92 10.28 18.11 8.76
C ARG A 92 11.52 17.73 7.98
N ARG A 93 11.51 16.54 7.38
CA ARG A 93 12.67 16.10 6.60
C ARG A 93 12.59 16.53 5.14
N GLY A 94 11.56 17.29 4.77
CA GLY A 94 11.47 17.86 3.44
C GLY A 94 10.81 16.98 2.39
N TYR A 95 10.13 15.92 2.80
CA TYR A 95 9.42 15.08 1.85
C TYR A 95 8.08 15.71 1.48
N GLU A 96 7.67 15.52 0.25
CA GLU A 96 6.38 16.03 -0.20
C GLU A 96 5.26 15.14 0.33
N ILE A 97 4.25 15.77 0.93
CA ILE A 97 3.05 15.07 1.38
C ILE A 97 1.97 15.35 0.35
N LYS A 98 1.70 14.36 -0.48
CA LYS A 98 0.73 14.50 -1.54
C LYS A 98 -0.68 14.49 -1.01
N ALA A 99 -0.95 13.67 -0.02
CA ALA A 99 -2.25 13.59 0.63
C ALA A 99 -2.04 13.08 2.05
N SER A 100 -2.93 13.51 2.95
CA SER A 100 -2.80 13.19 4.36
C SER A 100 -4.17 12.80 4.89
N TYR A 101 -4.23 11.70 5.60
CA TYR A 101 -5.46 11.15 6.12
C TYR A 101 -5.29 10.86 7.60
N PRO A 102 -6.32 11.07 8.40
CA PRO A 102 -6.21 10.72 9.83
C PRO A 102 -6.19 9.22 10.00
N GLU A 103 -5.59 8.80 11.08
CA GLU A 103 -5.61 7.39 11.43
C GLU A 103 -7.03 6.98 11.76
N VAL A 104 -7.46 5.83 11.24
CA VAL A 104 -8.70 5.21 11.66
C VAL A 104 -8.34 4.23 12.77
N ILE A 105 -8.61 4.62 14.00
CA ILE A 105 -8.06 3.94 15.17
C ILE A 105 -8.64 2.56 15.36
N GLU A 106 -9.95 2.48 15.31
CA GLU A 106 -10.62 1.26 15.69
C GLU A 106 -10.41 0.16 14.67
N SER A 107 -10.67 0.49 13.44
CA SER A 107 -10.74 -0.54 12.42
C SER A 107 -10.75 0.16 11.07
N PRO A 108 -9.62 0.22 10.38
CA PRO A 108 -9.62 0.88 9.06
C PRO A 108 -10.63 0.21 8.17
N GLU A 109 -11.54 1.00 7.65
CA GLU A 109 -12.54 0.47 6.75
C GLU A 109 -11.90 0.13 5.41
N TYR A 110 -12.43 -0.89 4.78
CA TYR A 110 -11.98 -1.25 3.45
C TYR A 110 -12.16 -0.07 2.49
N ALA A 111 -13.24 0.68 2.69
CA ALA A 111 -13.51 1.84 1.85
C ALA A 111 -12.45 2.93 1.97
N ASP A 112 -11.87 3.09 3.18
CA ASP A 112 -10.80 4.06 3.37
C ASP A 112 -9.57 3.66 2.58
N ALA A 113 -9.22 2.38 2.64
CA ALA A 113 -8.09 1.87 1.88
C ALA A 113 -8.35 2.00 0.39
N ALA A 114 -9.58 1.74 -0.03
CA ALA A 114 -9.92 1.82 -1.44
C ALA A 114 -9.75 3.22 -1.99
N ALA A 115 -10.17 4.23 -1.23
CA ALA A 115 -10.06 5.61 -1.70
C ALA A 115 -8.62 6.00 -1.98
N ILE A 116 -7.73 5.66 -1.03
CA ILE A 116 -6.32 6.01 -1.18
C ILE A 116 -5.69 5.22 -2.31
N CYS A 117 -5.94 3.92 -2.34
CA CYS A 117 -5.35 3.06 -3.36
C CYS A 117 -5.80 3.44 -4.75
N ASN A 118 -7.07 3.79 -4.90
CA ASN A 118 -7.58 4.20 -6.22
C ASN A 118 -6.93 5.48 -6.70
N GLU A 119 -6.71 6.41 -5.79
CA GLU A 119 -6.03 7.66 -6.15
C GLU A 119 -4.61 7.38 -6.62
N VAL A 120 -3.89 6.54 -5.89
CA VAL A 120 -2.51 6.23 -6.24
C VAL A 120 -2.45 5.43 -7.54
N LEU A 121 -3.37 4.48 -7.72
CA LEU A 121 -3.41 3.69 -8.94
C LEU A 121 -3.70 4.56 -10.15
N ALA A 122 -4.58 5.56 -10.00
CA ALA A 122 -4.88 6.46 -11.10
C ALA A 122 -3.64 7.24 -11.52
N SER A 123 -2.87 7.74 -10.56
CA SER A 123 -1.62 8.43 -10.88
C SER A 123 -0.63 7.51 -11.57
N TYR A 124 -0.58 6.26 -11.15
CA TYR A 124 0.29 5.29 -11.80
C TYR A 124 -0.12 5.04 -13.24
N GLN A 125 -1.43 4.91 -13.48
CA GLN A 125 -1.93 4.66 -14.82
C GLN A 125 -1.71 5.85 -15.75
N ARG A 126 -1.71 7.06 -15.19
CA ARG A 126 -1.42 8.24 -15.98
C ARG A 126 0.06 8.46 -16.23
N GLY A 127 0.91 7.62 -15.65
CA GLY A 127 2.35 7.75 -15.83
C GLY A 127 2.97 8.83 -14.95
N GLU A 128 2.25 9.33 -13.98
CA GLU A 128 2.76 10.36 -13.09
C GLU A 128 3.70 9.80 -12.04
N ILE A 129 3.49 8.54 -11.65
CA ILE A 129 4.39 7.83 -10.76
C ILE A 129 4.74 6.48 -11.39
N GLY A 130 5.92 5.99 -11.06
CA GLY A 130 6.42 4.76 -11.65
C GLY A 130 6.51 3.59 -10.70
N GLU A 131 6.40 3.83 -9.40
CA GLU A 131 6.42 2.77 -8.40
C GLU A 131 5.50 3.15 -7.27
N ILE A 132 4.89 2.13 -6.67
CA ILE A 132 4.03 2.33 -5.49
C ILE A 132 4.55 1.44 -4.38
N TYR A 133 4.75 2.04 -3.21
CA TYR A 133 5.24 1.36 -2.02
C TYR A 133 4.25 1.51 -0.87
N LEU A 134 4.31 0.56 0.05
CA LEU A 134 3.56 0.62 1.30
C LEU A 134 4.56 0.51 2.45
N ALA A 135 4.54 1.50 3.34
CA ALA A 135 5.40 1.52 4.53
C ALA A 135 4.51 1.38 5.75
N TYR A 136 4.77 0.37 6.57
CA TYR A 136 3.86 0.05 7.66
C TYR A 136 4.58 -0.81 8.70
N THR A 137 3.91 -1.04 9.84
CA THR A 137 4.41 -1.94 10.86
C THR A 137 3.70 -3.28 10.74
N HIS A 138 4.49 -4.32 10.61
CA HIS A 138 3.98 -5.68 10.57
C HIS A 138 4.05 -6.28 11.97
N PHE A 139 2.92 -6.72 12.49
CA PHE A 139 2.84 -7.30 13.82
C PHE A 139 2.94 -8.81 13.68
N LYS A 140 4.13 -9.36 13.98
CA LYS A 140 4.32 -10.80 13.94
C LYS A 140 3.56 -11.50 15.05
N ASN A 141 3.56 -10.86 16.22
CA ASN A 141 2.77 -11.33 17.36
C ASN A 141 2.61 -10.13 18.29
N THR A 142 2.13 -10.36 19.50
CA THR A 142 1.88 -9.25 20.40
C THR A 142 3.15 -8.56 20.88
N VAL A 143 4.29 -9.22 20.72
CA VAL A 143 5.56 -8.68 21.22
C VAL A 143 6.45 -8.16 20.10
N VAL A 144 6.47 -8.84 18.96
CA VAL A 144 7.41 -8.56 17.89
C VAL A 144 6.72 -7.79 16.78
N HIS A 145 7.26 -6.59 16.49
CA HIS A 145 6.75 -5.71 15.44
C HIS A 145 7.91 -5.35 14.52
N GLU A 146 7.66 -5.37 13.23
CA GLU A 146 8.69 -5.07 12.25
C GLU A 146 8.22 -3.97 11.30
N PRO A 147 9.03 -2.93 11.08
CA PRO A 147 8.71 -1.98 10.02
C PRO A 147 8.96 -2.64 8.67
N LYS A 148 8.09 -2.37 7.74
CA LYS A 148 8.18 -2.94 6.39
C LYS A 148 8.03 -1.86 5.36
N LEU A 149 8.78 -1.99 4.29
CA LEU A 149 8.60 -1.18 3.10
C LEU A 149 8.44 -2.17 1.95
N MET A 150 7.24 -2.22 1.38
CA MET A 150 6.91 -3.20 0.38
C MET A 150 6.57 -2.52 -0.93
N LYS A 151 7.18 -2.97 -2.02
CA LYS A 151 6.81 -2.46 -3.34
C LYS A 151 5.54 -3.17 -3.78
N LEU A 152 4.52 -2.38 -4.09
CA LEU A 152 3.25 -2.90 -4.57
C LEU A 152 3.19 -2.94 -6.09
N LEU A 153 3.71 -1.92 -6.75
CA LEU A 153 3.72 -1.86 -8.20
C LEU A 153 5.04 -1.27 -8.69
N PRO A 154 5.51 -1.68 -9.86
CA PRO A 154 4.99 -2.77 -10.66
C PRO A 154 5.18 -4.11 -9.95
N VAL A 155 4.30 -5.04 -10.28
CA VAL A 155 4.33 -6.36 -9.65
C VAL A 155 5.44 -7.20 -10.24
N GLU A 156 6.13 -7.95 -9.39
CA GLU A 156 7.13 -8.88 -9.87
C GLU A 156 6.53 -10.28 -9.93
N PHE A 157 6.93 -11.03 -10.96
CA PHE A 157 6.36 -12.34 -11.17
C PHE A 157 6.56 -13.26 -9.98
N ASP A 158 7.70 -13.15 -9.32
CA ASP A 158 8.02 -14.04 -8.21
C ASP A 158 7.09 -13.83 -7.04
N ASP A 159 6.51 -12.64 -6.94
CA ASP A 159 5.69 -12.26 -5.80
C ASP A 159 4.21 -12.38 -6.09
N LEU A 160 3.83 -12.70 -7.32
CA LEU A 160 2.45 -12.62 -7.73
C LEU A 160 1.87 -14.02 -7.96
N GLU A 161 0.74 -14.25 -7.30
CA GLU A 161 -0.10 -15.41 -7.59
C GLU A 161 -1.37 -14.90 -8.23
N ILE A 162 -1.52 -15.15 -9.53
CA ILE A 162 -2.71 -14.70 -10.22
C ILE A 162 -3.78 -15.76 -10.05
N PRO A 163 -4.92 -15.43 -9.43
CA PRO A 163 -5.98 -16.42 -9.21
C PRO A 163 -6.58 -16.85 -10.55
N ASP A 164 -7.21 -18.02 -10.54
CA ASP A 164 -7.92 -18.44 -11.73
C ASP A 164 -9.18 -17.59 -11.88
N GLU A 165 -9.91 -17.85 -12.95
CA GLU A 165 -11.05 -17.02 -13.27
C GLU A 165 -12.10 -17.04 -12.17
N ASP A 166 -12.31 -18.21 -11.58
CA ASP A 166 -13.30 -18.33 -10.53
C ASP A 166 -12.89 -17.53 -9.30
N GLU A 167 -11.62 -17.64 -8.92
CA GLU A 167 -11.12 -16.86 -7.78
C GLU A 167 -11.19 -15.39 -8.05
N SER A 168 -10.89 -14.99 -9.28
CA SER A 168 -10.96 -13.59 -9.64
C SER A 168 -12.38 -13.06 -9.49
N ASN A 169 -13.36 -13.84 -9.90
CA ASN A 169 -14.76 -13.44 -9.75
C ASN A 169 -15.15 -13.34 -8.28
N VAL A 170 -14.68 -14.26 -7.46
CA VAL A 170 -14.95 -14.20 -6.04
C VAL A 170 -14.35 -12.95 -5.43
N LEU A 171 -13.13 -12.62 -5.81
CA LEU A 171 -12.50 -11.41 -5.28
C LEU A 171 -13.25 -10.16 -5.70
N MET A 172 -13.74 -10.13 -6.91
CA MET A 172 -14.50 -8.97 -7.35
C MET A 172 -15.84 -8.85 -6.64
N ASN A 173 -16.40 -9.97 -6.23
CA ASN A 173 -17.65 -9.95 -5.48
C ASN A 173 -17.46 -9.40 -4.06
N TYR A 174 -16.22 -9.27 -3.63
CA TYR A 174 -15.90 -8.70 -2.32
C TYR A 174 -15.54 -7.24 -2.41
N GLU A 175 -15.92 -6.57 -3.47
CA GLU A 175 -15.64 -5.15 -3.60
C GLU A 175 -16.37 -4.34 -2.53
N PRO A 176 -15.90 -3.13 -2.27
CA PRO A 176 -16.40 -2.37 -1.12
C PRO A 176 -17.90 -2.12 -1.10
N ASN A 177 -18.54 -2.05 -2.24
CA ASN A 177 -19.98 -1.83 -2.23
C ASN A 177 -20.73 -3.00 -1.64
N GLU A 178 -20.04 -4.13 -1.50
CA GLU A 178 -20.60 -5.29 -0.84
C GLU A 178 -19.95 -5.49 0.50
N GLU A 179 -19.24 -4.51 0.93
CA GLU A 179 -18.49 -4.67 2.14
C GLU A 179 -19.35 -4.79 3.35
N ASP A 180 -20.60 -4.52 3.21
CA ASP A 180 -21.47 -4.82 4.31
C ASP A 180 -21.29 -6.24 4.73
N ALA A 181 -21.03 -7.09 3.78
CA ALA A 181 -20.74 -8.48 4.09
C ALA A 181 -19.37 -8.62 4.73
N LEU A 182 -18.52 -7.65 4.56
CA LEU A 182 -17.18 -7.69 5.12
C LEU A 182 -17.11 -7.02 6.47
N ASP A 183 -18.09 -6.24 6.80
CA ASP A 183 -18.17 -5.59 8.08
C ASP A 183 -18.55 -6.60 9.16
#